data_736be8f38703fee5facfd8cf20c7ffb5
#
_entry.id   736be8f38703fee5facfd8cf20c7ffb5
#
_cell.length_a   1.000
_cell.length_b   1.000
_cell.length_c   1.000
_cell.angle_alpha   90.00
_cell.angle_beta   90.00
_cell.angle_gamma   90.00
#
_symmetry.space_group_name_H-M   'P 1'
#
loop_
_entity.id
_entity.type
_entity.pdbx_description
1 polymer ?
#
loop_
_entity_poly.entity_id
_entity_poly.type
_entity_poly.pdbx_seq_one_letter_code
_entity_poly.pdbx_strand_id
1 'polypeptide(L)'
;MPHNHMTQDKLKIEVQSEIGRLNAVLLHRPGAEVENMTPLNVQRALYSDILNLSIAQTEYEQLYGVLSKVSDVYEVRSLLVKVLDQKNPREELIRRICTTEDVVEYYDELMQMKSSDLARVLIEGLPARINTL
;
A
#
# COMPACT_ATOMS: atom_id res chain seq x y z
N MET A 1 14.16 0.40 28.03
CA MET A 1 12.76 0.75 28.30
C MET A 1 11.90 -0.28 27.60
N PRO A 2 11.04 -1.03 28.27
CA PRO A 2 10.41 -2.21 27.71
C PRO A 2 9.33 -1.85 26.69
N HIS A 3 9.36 -2.53 25.57
CA HIS A 3 8.32 -2.50 24.55
C HIS A 3 7.02 -3.04 25.14
N ASN A 4 6.04 -2.19 25.20
CA ASN A 4 4.73 -2.49 25.76
C ASN A 4 3.97 -3.43 24.82
N HIS A 5 3.42 -4.50 25.38
CA HIS A 5 2.53 -5.43 24.70
C HIS A 5 1.37 -4.68 24.03
N MET A 6 1.28 -4.80 22.72
CA MET A 6 0.11 -4.37 21.97
C MET A 6 -1.09 -5.27 22.32
N THR A 7 -1.84 -4.87 23.33
CA THR A 7 -3.26 -5.21 23.35
C THR A 7 -3.89 -4.68 22.08
N GLN A 8 -4.80 -5.46 21.48
CA GLN A 8 -5.55 -5.09 20.28
C GLN A 8 -6.55 -3.95 20.57
N ASP A 9 -6.07 -2.82 21.06
CA ASP A 9 -6.89 -1.62 21.11
C ASP A 9 -7.07 -1.12 19.69
N LYS A 10 -8.31 -1.17 19.22
CA LYS A 10 -8.67 -0.62 17.91
C LYS A 10 -8.28 0.85 17.91
N LEU A 11 -7.36 1.22 17.02
CA LEU A 11 -7.01 2.62 16.81
C LEU A 11 -8.29 3.37 16.45
N LYS A 12 -8.68 4.34 17.28
CA LYS A 12 -9.81 5.20 16.97
C LYS A 12 -9.38 6.18 15.88
N ILE A 13 -9.98 6.04 14.69
CA ILE A 13 -9.76 6.97 13.60
C ILE A 13 -10.68 8.17 13.81
N GLU A 14 -10.11 9.29 14.20
CA GLU A 14 -10.83 10.54 14.44
C GLU A 14 -9.91 11.71 14.11
N VAL A 15 -10.20 12.40 13.00
CA VAL A 15 -9.44 13.57 12.55
C VAL A 15 -10.37 14.76 12.57
N GLN A 16 -10.17 15.65 13.55
CA GLN A 16 -11.00 16.85 13.76
C GLN A 16 -10.24 18.15 13.53
N SER A 17 -8.92 18.09 13.33
CA SER A 17 -8.08 19.28 13.20
C SER A 17 -6.83 18.96 12.39
N GLU A 18 -6.42 19.89 11.52
CA GLU A 18 -5.15 19.80 10.77
C GLU A 18 -3.95 20.35 11.56
N ILE A 19 -4.22 21.10 12.63
CA ILE A 19 -3.20 21.75 13.47
C ILE A 19 -3.13 21.16 14.89
N GLY A 20 -3.94 20.14 15.17
CA GLY A 20 -3.93 19.42 16.46
C GLY A 20 -2.72 18.49 16.58
N ARG A 21 -2.60 17.86 17.76
CA ARG A 21 -1.55 16.86 17.99
C ARG A 21 -1.74 15.67 17.04
N LEU A 22 -0.69 15.34 16.29
CA LEU A 22 -0.65 14.13 15.46
C LEU A 22 -0.38 12.92 16.34
N ASN A 23 -1.36 12.03 16.48
CA ASN A 23 -1.21 10.80 17.28
C ASN A 23 -0.70 9.65 16.42
N ALA A 24 -1.21 9.53 15.18
CA ALA A 24 -0.82 8.48 14.25
C ALA A 24 -0.89 8.98 12.81
N VAL A 25 -0.04 8.42 11.94
CA VAL A 25 -0.02 8.73 10.51
C VAL A 25 0.13 7.43 9.70
N LEU A 26 -0.56 7.38 8.58
CA LEU A 26 -0.41 6.30 7.61
C LEU A 26 0.43 6.80 6.45
N LEU A 27 1.54 6.11 6.18
CA LEU A 27 2.47 6.41 5.09
C LEU A 27 2.50 5.27 4.07
N HIS A 28 2.83 5.62 2.84
CA HIS A 28 3.15 4.66 1.78
C HIS A 28 4.59 4.85 1.33
N ARG A 29 5.41 3.81 1.48
CA ARG A 29 6.79 3.80 1.00
C ARG A 29 6.78 3.64 -0.52
N PRO A 30 7.43 4.52 -1.28
CA PRO A 30 7.56 4.37 -2.73
C PRO A 30 8.24 3.05 -3.11
N GLY A 31 7.64 2.31 -4.02
CA GLY A 31 8.12 1.03 -4.52
C GLY A 31 8.21 1.01 -6.06
N ALA A 32 8.23 -0.19 -6.64
CA ALA A 32 8.34 -0.36 -8.09
C ALA A 32 7.19 0.27 -8.87
N GLU A 33 6.04 0.53 -8.24
CA GLU A 33 4.92 1.26 -8.85
C GLU A 33 5.32 2.63 -9.38
N VAL A 34 6.33 3.27 -8.75
CA VAL A 34 6.87 4.57 -9.19
C VAL A 34 7.67 4.45 -10.49
N GLU A 35 8.45 3.37 -10.66
CA GLU A 35 9.24 3.12 -11.86
C GLU A 35 8.40 2.58 -13.02
N ASN A 36 7.30 1.89 -12.71
CA ASN A 36 6.37 1.36 -13.71
C ASN A 36 5.49 2.44 -14.36
N MET A 37 5.66 3.69 -13.99
CA MET A 37 4.99 4.81 -14.63
C MET A 37 5.59 5.06 -16.01
N THR A 38 4.75 4.83 -17.03
CA THR A 38 5.08 5.17 -18.43
C THR A 38 4.43 6.50 -18.81
N PRO A 39 4.91 7.19 -19.86
CA PRO A 39 4.27 8.41 -20.37
C PRO A 39 2.78 8.24 -20.69
N LEU A 40 2.35 7.01 -20.99
CA LEU A 40 0.94 6.71 -21.30
C LEU A 40 0.06 6.61 -20.05
N ASN A 41 0.62 6.24 -18.91
CA ASN A 41 -0.15 6.08 -17.66
C ASN A 41 0.08 7.20 -16.64
N VAL A 42 1.08 8.06 -16.83
CA VAL A 42 1.36 9.24 -15.97
C VAL A 42 0.13 10.14 -15.84
N GLN A 43 -0.54 10.44 -16.94
CA GLN A 43 -1.76 11.27 -16.91
C GLN A 43 -2.91 10.58 -16.15
N ARG A 44 -3.08 9.26 -16.32
CA ARG A 44 -4.08 8.47 -15.61
C ARG A 44 -3.80 8.40 -14.11
N ALA A 45 -2.53 8.36 -13.75
CA ALA A 45 -2.07 8.32 -12.35
C ALA A 45 -2.03 9.71 -11.69
N LEU A 46 -2.41 10.78 -12.40
CA LEU A 46 -2.41 12.17 -11.92
C LEU A 46 -1.02 12.70 -11.52
N TYR A 47 0.05 12.13 -12.07
CA TYR A 47 1.38 12.66 -11.87
C TYR A 47 1.75 13.67 -12.97
N SER A 48 2.42 14.74 -12.58
CA SER A 48 2.90 15.78 -13.49
C SER A 48 4.25 15.44 -14.11
N ASP A 49 4.97 14.45 -13.58
CA ASP A 49 6.31 14.06 -14.02
C ASP A 49 6.63 12.60 -13.65
N ILE A 50 7.67 12.04 -14.26
CA ILE A 50 8.20 10.71 -13.95
C ILE A 50 9.13 10.84 -12.74
N LEU A 51 8.80 10.15 -11.66
CA LEU A 51 9.56 10.17 -10.43
C LEU A 51 10.76 9.21 -10.50
N ASN A 52 11.88 9.63 -9.91
CA ASN A 52 13.02 8.75 -9.68
C ASN A 52 12.84 8.01 -8.35
N LEU A 53 12.74 6.69 -8.38
CA LEU A 53 12.46 5.86 -7.20
C LEU A 53 13.51 6.05 -6.10
N SER A 54 14.81 6.12 -6.44
CA SER A 54 15.87 6.24 -5.43
C SER A 54 15.83 7.58 -4.70
N ILE A 55 15.47 8.64 -5.41
CA ILE A 55 15.27 9.98 -4.82
C ILE A 55 14.01 9.95 -3.93
N ALA A 56 12.90 9.45 -4.44
CA ALA A 56 11.65 9.35 -3.70
C ALA A 56 11.81 8.53 -2.41
N GLN A 57 12.55 7.43 -2.45
CA GLN A 57 12.86 6.63 -1.27
C GLN A 57 13.72 7.38 -0.26
N THR A 58 14.71 8.13 -0.71
CA THR A 58 15.56 8.95 0.18
C THR A 58 14.74 10.03 0.89
N GLU A 59 13.88 10.71 0.17
CA GLU A 59 12.97 11.72 0.74
C GLU A 59 11.94 11.09 1.69
N TYR A 60 11.42 9.90 1.34
CA TYR A 60 10.55 9.14 2.22
C TYR A 60 11.21 8.80 3.55
N GLU A 61 12.48 8.33 3.55
CA GLU A 61 13.21 8.03 4.80
C GLU A 61 13.36 9.26 5.69
N GLN A 62 13.56 10.43 5.12
CA GLN A 62 13.62 11.70 5.87
C GLN A 62 12.26 12.00 6.51
N LEU A 63 11.18 11.91 5.74
CA LEU A 63 9.82 12.13 6.22
C LEU A 63 9.46 11.12 7.33
N TYR A 64 9.71 9.83 7.09
CA TYR A 64 9.49 8.78 8.06
C TYR A 64 10.27 9.04 9.36
N GLY A 65 11.55 9.40 9.23
CA GLY A 65 12.43 9.68 10.36
C GLY A 65 11.97 10.86 11.22
N VAL A 66 11.34 11.86 10.63
CA VAL A 66 10.75 12.99 11.36
C VAL A 66 9.44 12.57 12.03
N LEU A 67 8.53 11.97 11.28
CA LEU A 67 7.19 11.62 11.79
C LEU A 67 7.24 10.56 12.89
N SER A 68 8.14 9.59 12.81
CA SER A 68 8.32 8.55 13.83
C SER A 68 8.80 9.07 15.18
N LYS A 69 9.30 10.31 15.26
CA LYS A 69 9.68 10.96 16.52
C LYS A 69 8.52 11.63 17.24
N VAL A 70 7.44 11.92 16.52
CA VAL A 70 6.32 12.74 17.03
C VAL A 70 4.97 12.02 16.99
N SER A 71 4.87 10.88 16.29
CA SER A 71 3.63 10.11 16.13
C SER A 71 3.90 8.63 15.92
N ASP A 72 2.85 7.80 16.05
CA ASP A 72 2.89 6.42 15.62
C ASP A 72 2.79 6.37 14.08
N VAL A 73 3.75 5.72 13.43
CA VAL A 73 3.77 5.59 11.97
C VAL A 73 3.32 4.19 11.56
N TYR A 74 2.33 4.14 10.68
CA TYR A 74 1.85 2.92 10.03
C TYR A 74 2.19 2.97 8.55
N GLU A 75 2.54 1.83 7.97
CA GLU A 75 2.80 1.71 6.54
C GLU A 75 1.69 0.92 5.86
N VAL A 76 1.22 1.42 4.72
CA VAL A 76 0.14 0.81 3.91
C VAL A 76 0.43 -0.66 3.63
N ARG A 77 1.63 -0.99 3.13
CA ARG A 77 2.01 -2.37 2.80
C ARG A 77 1.95 -3.30 4.01
N SER A 78 2.44 -2.85 5.16
CA SER A 78 2.45 -3.64 6.39
C SER A 78 1.04 -3.91 6.91
N LEU A 79 0.15 -2.92 6.84
CA LEU A 79 -1.25 -3.10 7.21
C LEU A 79 -2.00 -4.00 6.22
N LEU A 80 -1.74 -3.82 4.93
CA LEU A 80 -2.34 -4.65 3.88
C LEU A 80 -1.98 -6.13 4.07
N VAL A 81 -0.70 -6.46 4.33
CA VAL A 81 -0.28 -7.84 4.61
C VAL A 81 -1.07 -8.41 5.79
N LYS A 82 -1.19 -7.67 6.90
CA LYS A 82 -1.96 -8.12 8.08
C LYS A 82 -3.45 -8.38 7.77
N VAL A 83 -4.04 -7.58 6.91
CA VAL A 83 -5.42 -7.79 6.44
C VAL A 83 -5.52 -9.03 5.55
N LEU A 84 -4.56 -9.20 4.64
CA LEU A 84 -4.53 -10.34 3.71
C LEU A 84 -4.21 -11.69 4.39
N ASP A 85 -3.64 -11.68 5.60
CA ASP A 85 -3.49 -12.89 6.43
C ASP A 85 -4.82 -13.40 6.99
N GLN A 86 -5.87 -12.57 6.97
CA GLN A 86 -7.21 -12.92 7.42
C GLN A 86 -8.07 -13.37 6.23
N LYS A 87 -8.65 -14.57 6.32
CA LYS A 87 -9.37 -15.21 5.20
C LYS A 87 -10.50 -14.33 4.65
N ASN A 88 -11.44 -13.90 5.49
CA ASN A 88 -12.62 -13.17 5.02
C ASN A 88 -12.32 -11.81 4.42
N PRO A 89 -11.50 -10.93 5.05
CA PRO A 89 -11.09 -9.67 4.43
C PRO A 89 -10.32 -9.85 3.11
N ARG A 90 -9.46 -10.88 3.03
CA ARG A 90 -8.75 -11.23 1.80
C ARG A 90 -9.70 -11.59 0.67
N GLU A 91 -10.61 -12.53 0.90
CA GLU A 91 -11.60 -12.95 -0.10
C GLU A 91 -12.45 -11.78 -0.60
N GLU A 92 -12.93 -10.95 0.33
CA GLU A 92 -13.75 -9.78 -0.01
C GLU A 92 -12.98 -8.77 -0.86
N LEU A 93 -11.73 -8.46 -0.47
CA LEU A 93 -10.90 -7.50 -1.20
C LEU A 93 -10.60 -8.00 -2.61
N ILE A 94 -10.13 -9.26 -2.77
CA ILE A 94 -9.79 -9.81 -4.07
C ILE A 94 -11.01 -9.89 -4.98
N ARG A 95 -12.15 -10.38 -4.47
CA ARG A 95 -13.39 -10.44 -5.23
C ARG A 95 -13.81 -9.07 -5.74
N ARG A 96 -13.74 -8.06 -4.87
CA ARG A 96 -14.10 -6.67 -5.23
C ARG A 96 -13.17 -6.12 -6.30
N ILE A 97 -11.86 -6.29 -6.17
CA ILE A 97 -10.87 -5.85 -7.15
C ILE A 97 -11.11 -6.55 -8.49
N CYS A 98 -11.21 -7.89 -8.51
CA CYS A 98 -11.41 -8.64 -9.74
C CYS A 98 -12.70 -8.24 -10.49
N THR A 99 -13.77 -7.91 -9.74
CA THR A 99 -15.02 -7.44 -10.32
C THR A 99 -14.90 -6.01 -10.86
N THR A 100 -14.25 -5.11 -10.12
CA THR A 100 -14.14 -3.69 -10.51
C THR A 100 -13.23 -3.49 -11.71
N GLU A 101 -12.13 -4.24 -11.78
CA GLU A 101 -11.14 -4.13 -12.85
C GLU A 101 -11.43 -5.08 -14.03
N ASP A 102 -12.52 -5.86 -13.97
CA ASP A 102 -12.92 -6.84 -14.99
C ASP A 102 -11.83 -7.89 -15.29
N VAL A 103 -11.24 -8.42 -14.22
CA VAL A 103 -10.11 -9.39 -14.27
C VAL A 103 -10.41 -10.64 -13.42
N VAL A 104 -11.64 -11.16 -13.54
CA VAL A 104 -12.15 -12.27 -12.72
C VAL A 104 -11.32 -13.56 -12.91
N GLU A 105 -10.68 -13.74 -14.05
CA GLU A 105 -9.81 -14.87 -14.36
C GLU A 105 -8.57 -14.97 -13.47
N TYR A 106 -8.14 -13.88 -12.83
CA TYR A 106 -7.01 -13.88 -11.89
C TYR A 106 -7.40 -14.20 -10.45
N TYR A 107 -8.69 -14.37 -10.15
CA TYR A 107 -9.16 -14.55 -8.77
C TYR A 107 -8.45 -15.70 -8.05
N ASP A 108 -8.43 -16.89 -8.64
CA ASP A 108 -7.82 -18.08 -8.03
C ASP A 108 -6.30 -17.94 -7.87
N GLU A 109 -5.62 -17.34 -8.83
CA GLU A 109 -4.18 -17.06 -8.77
C GLU A 109 -3.86 -16.10 -7.61
N LEU A 110 -4.60 -15.02 -7.48
CA LEU A 110 -4.45 -14.04 -6.39
C LEU A 110 -4.75 -14.65 -5.02
N MET A 111 -5.76 -15.51 -4.95
CA MET A 111 -6.12 -16.19 -3.70
C MET A 111 -5.06 -17.17 -3.21
N GLN A 112 -4.25 -17.75 -4.10
CA GLN A 112 -3.19 -18.71 -3.77
C GLN A 112 -1.85 -18.03 -3.39
N MET A 113 -1.69 -16.74 -3.67
CA MET A 113 -0.46 -16.01 -3.35
C MET A 113 -0.22 -15.91 -1.84
N LYS A 114 1.04 -15.83 -1.42
CA LYS A 114 1.36 -15.42 -0.05
C LYS A 114 0.95 -13.97 0.17
N SER A 115 0.54 -13.64 1.40
CA SER A 115 0.04 -12.27 1.71
C SER A 115 1.04 -11.17 1.37
N SER A 116 2.34 -11.41 1.55
CA SER A 116 3.41 -10.47 1.17
C SER A 116 3.51 -10.22 -0.33
N ASP A 117 3.36 -11.29 -1.14
CA ASP A 117 3.44 -11.22 -2.60
C ASP A 117 2.16 -10.61 -3.17
N LEU A 118 1.02 -11.00 -2.60
CA LEU A 118 -0.27 -10.42 -2.94
C LEU A 118 -0.30 -8.92 -2.65
N ALA A 119 0.14 -8.49 -1.46
CA ALA A 119 0.23 -7.06 -1.14
C ALA A 119 1.11 -6.30 -2.14
N ARG A 120 2.23 -6.88 -2.56
CA ARG A 120 3.09 -6.30 -3.58
C ARG A 120 2.35 -6.17 -4.92
N VAL A 121 1.72 -7.24 -5.38
CA VAL A 121 0.98 -7.24 -6.65
C VAL A 121 -0.19 -6.24 -6.64
N LEU A 122 -0.90 -6.11 -5.52
CA LEU A 122 -2.01 -5.15 -5.39
C LEU A 122 -1.54 -3.69 -5.41
N ILE A 123 -0.31 -3.41 -4.99
CA ILE A 123 0.29 -2.07 -5.00
C ILE A 123 0.96 -1.77 -6.34
N GLU A 124 1.79 -2.68 -6.83
CA GLU A 124 2.64 -2.48 -8.00
C GLU A 124 1.93 -2.84 -9.33
N GLY A 125 0.83 -3.57 -9.25
CA GLY A 125 0.12 -4.12 -10.41
C GLY A 125 0.65 -5.48 -10.85
N LEU A 126 -0.14 -6.18 -11.67
CA LEU A 126 0.30 -7.38 -12.39
C LEU A 126 0.97 -6.95 -13.69
N PRO A 127 2.12 -7.54 -14.04
CA PRO A 127 2.68 -7.34 -15.37
C PRO A 127 1.67 -7.83 -16.41
N ALA A 128 1.36 -6.99 -17.40
CA ALA A 128 0.48 -7.37 -18.50
C ALA A 128 1.04 -8.65 -19.16
N ARG A 129 0.25 -9.72 -19.21
CA ARG A 129 0.59 -10.87 -20.05
C ARG A 129 0.46 -10.40 -21.51
N ILE A 130 1.59 -10.09 -22.13
CA ILE A 130 1.63 -9.85 -23.56
C ILE A 130 1.35 -11.21 -24.21
N ASN A 131 0.11 -11.45 -24.63
CA ASN A 131 -0.19 -12.54 -25.51
C ASN A 131 0.48 -12.20 -26.85
N THR A 132 1.71 -12.66 -27.03
CA THR A 132 2.33 -12.73 -28.36
C THR A 132 1.55 -13.77 -29.16
N LEU A 133 0.73 -13.28 -30.09
CA LEU A 133 0.16 -14.06 -31.15
C LEU A 133 1.25 -14.63 -32.07
#